data_60b4de0bfbd5e01a1ef9cf1fcd4af4b7
#
_entry.id   60b4de0bfbd5e01a1ef9cf1fcd4af4b7
#
_cell.length_a   1.000
_cell.length_b   1.000
_cell.length_c   1.000
_cell.angle_alpha   90.00
_cell.angle_beta   90.00
_cell.angle_gamma   90.00
#
_symmetry.space_group_name_H-M   'P 1'
#
loop_
_entity.id
_entity.type
_entity.pdbx_description
1 polymer ?
#
loop_
_entity_poly.entity_id
_entity_poly.type
_entity_poly.pdbx_seq_one_letter_code
_entity_poly.pdbx_strand_id
1 'polypeptide(L)'
;ADVVYSAEPRAAEEMLPADERQHARIFVAISGRGGLPGSSIGRVESRHRSLGGGNALRASVLGANDGLTSNLALVMGVAGASPGHATVVLAGVAGLLAGAFSMALGEWISVTSSREAAEALIAAEREELERMPEAEQEELALIYQAKGLPEAQANELAAHIMSDRESALGVLAREELG
;
A
#
# COMPACT_ATOMS: atom_id res chain seq x y z
N ALA A 1 20.15 12.14 -2.19
CA ALA A 1 20.16 11.03 -1.22
C ALA A 1 21.49 10.26 -1.27
N ASP A 2 21.98 9.89 -2.46
CA ASP A 2 23.26 9.15 -2.59
C ASP A 2 24.50 9.94 -2.14
N VAL A 3 24.44 11.28 -2.09
CA VAL A 3 25.58 12.13 -1.75
C VAL A 3 25.80 12.25 -0.24
N VAL A 4 24.77 12.13 0.58
CA VAL A 4 24.89 12.22 2.05
C VAL A 4 25.41 10.92 2.64
N TYR A 5 24.96 9.79 2.13
CA TYR A 5 25.34 8.47 2.65
C TYR A 5 26.56 7.84 1.97
N SER A 6 26.96 8.33 0.78
CA SER A 6 28.20 7.86 0.11
C SER A 6 29.51 8.30 0.79
N ALA A 7 29.42 9.20 1.76
CA ALA A 7 30.59 9.68 2.52
C ALA A 7 30.87 8.84 3.78
N GLU A 8 29.97 7.96 4.23
CA GLU A 8 30.16 7.11 5.40
C GLU A 8 30.34 5.63 5.00
N PRO A 9 31.54 5.04 5.20
CA PRO A 9 31.81 3.62 4.87
C PRO A 9 30.90 2.64 5.64
N ARG A 10 30.39 3.03 6.81
CA ARG A 10 29.50 2.21 7.64
C ARG A 10 28.08 2.10 7.09
N ALA A 11 27.58 3.11 6.39
CA ALA A 11 26.26 3.08 5.79
C ALA A 11 26.15 2.09 4.61
N ALA A 12 27.28 1.65 4.06
CA ALA A 12 27.33 0.64 3.00
C ALA A 12 27.30 -0.80 3.54
N GLU A 13 27.78 -1.01 4.78
CA GLU A 13 27.76 -2.33 5.44
C GLU A 13 26.45 -2.59 6.20
N GLU A 14 25.82 -1.57 6.75
CA GLU A 14 24.45 -1.63 7.25
C GLU A 14 23.54 -1.33 6.07
N MET A 15 22.94 -2.39 5.49
CA MET A 15 21.87 -2.20 4.50
C MET A 15 20.74 -1.43 5.19
N LEU A 16 20.76 -0.10 5.05
CA LEU A 16 19.65 0.74 5.48
C LEU A 16 18.37 0.17 4.87
N PRO A 17 17.33 -0.07 5.64
CA PRO A 17 16.07 -0.59 5.14
C PRO A 17 15.59 0.19 3.92
N ALA A 18 14.86 -0.46 3.04
CA ALA A 18 14.33 0.18 1.83
C ALA A 18 13.50 1.43 2.15
N ASP A 19 12.94 1.47 3.35
CA ASP A 19 12.11 2.53 3.91
C ASP A 19 12.87 3.85 4.13
N GLU A 20 14.09 3.81 4.69
CA GLU A 20 14.91 5.03 4.81
C GLU A 20 15.23 5.67 3.46
N ARG A 21 15.38 4.85 2.40
CA ARG A 21 15.54 5.37 1.04
C ARG A 21 14.28 6.03 0.50
N GLN A 22 13.12 5.56 0.92
CA GLN A 22 11.83 6.14 0.57
C GLN A 22 11.61 7.45 1.33
N HIS A 23 11.90 7.50 2.62
CA HIS A 23 11.85 8.70 3.45
C HIS A 23 12.83 9.77 2.95
N ALA A 24 14.06 9.40 2.61
CA ALA A 24 15.03 10.32 2.02
C ALA A 24 14.57 10.89 0.65
N ARG A 25 13.85 10.12 -0.17
CA ARG A 25 13.26 10.61 -1.43
C ARG A 25 12.13 11.59 -1.19
N ILE A 26 11.29 11.34 -0.21
CA ILE A 26 10.20 12.25 0.20
C ILE A 26 10.82 13.56 0.72
N PHE A 27 11.84 13.49 1.55
CA PHE A 27 12.55 14.65 2.09
C PHE A 27 13.18 15.52 0.99
N VAL A 28 13.84 14.90 0.01
CA VAL A 28 14.42 15.60 -1.16
C VAL A 28 13.33 16.22 -2.05
N ALA A 29 12.19 15.55 -2.20
CA ALA A 29 11.07 16.08 -2.98
C ALA A 29 10.41 17.28 -2.30
N ILE A 30 10.37 17.31 -0.96
CA ILE A 30 9.79 18.39 -0.17
C ILE A 30 10.74 19.59 -0.07
N SER A 31 12.03 19.36 0.13
CA SER A 31 13.04 20.44 0.27
C SER A 31 13.37 21.16 -1.04
N GLY A 32 13.01 20.58 -2.19
CA GLY A 32 13.36 21.13 -3.50
C GLY A 32 12.29 21.97 -4.21
N ARG A 33 11.04 22.04 -3.74
CA ARG A 33 9.97 22.80 -4.41
C ARG A 33 8.92 23.26 -3.43
N GLY A 34 8.67 24.57 -3.44
CA GLY A 34 7.56 25.18 -2.73
C GLY A 34 6.23 24.48 -3.03
N GLY A 35 5.64 23.95 -1.97
CA GLY A 35 4.23 23.62 -1.86
C GLY A 35 3.61 22.78 -2.96
N LEU A 36 3.83 21.47 -2.96
CA LEU A 36 2.85 20.60 -3.60
C LEU A 36 1.54 20.68 -2.81
N PRO A 37 0.39 20.84 -3.46
CA PRO A 37 -0.89 20.90 -2.78
C PRO A 37 -1.29 19.51 -2.30
N GLY A 38 -0.68 19.04 -1.20
CA GLY A 38 -0.99 17.75 -0.56
C GLY A 38 -2.46 17.65 -0.13
N SER A 39 -3.11 18.81 0.06
CA SER A 39 -4.54 18.88 0.37
C SER A 39 -5.47 18.46 -0.78
N SER A 40 -5.04 18.57 -2.04
CA SER A 40 -5.84 18.14 -3.18
C SER A 40 -5.71 16.65 -3.44
N ILE A 41 -4.53 16.07 -3.24
CA ILE A 41 -4.28 14.64 -3.41
C ILE A 41 -4.98 13.86 -2.30
N GLY A 42 -4.84 14.25 -1.03
CA GLY A 42 -5.53 13.61 0.10
C GLY A 42 -7.06 13.68 -0.01
N ARG A 43 -7.61 14.75 -0.62
CA ARG A 43 -9.05 14.88 -0.82
C ARG A 43 -9.60 14.01 -1.95
N VAL A 44 -8.78 13.72 -2.97
CA VAL A 44 -9.10 12.80 -4.05
C VAL A 44 -8.96 11.36 -3.56
N GLU A 45 -7.90 11.06 -2.82
CA GLU A 45 -7.61 9.74 -2.23
C GLU A 45 -8.68 9.31 -1.21
N SER A 46 -9.09 10.21 -0.30
CA SER A 46 -10.14 9.91 0.67
C SER A 46 -11.50 9.63 0.03
N ARG A 47 -11.78 10.22 -1.14
CA ARG A 47 -13.01 9.96 -1.88
C ARG A 47 -13.03 8.56 -2.51
N HIS A 48 -11.88 8.00 -2.83
CA HIS A 48 -11.74 6.62 -3.32
C HIS A 48 -11.74 5.58 -2.19
N ARG A 49 -11.26 5.93 -1.00
CA ARG A 49 -11.30 5.06 0.19
C ARG A 49 -12.71 4.84 0.76
N SER A 50 -13.61 5.81 0.62
CA SER A 50 -14.99 5.69 1.14
C SER A 50 -15.86 4.69 0.36
N LEU A 51 -15.37 4.19 -0.77
CA LEU A 51 -16.02 3.16 -1.57
C LEU A 51 -15.23 1.84 -1.45
N GLY A 52 -15.24 1.24 -0.26
CA GLY A 52 -14.73 -0.13 -0.08
C GLY A 52 -15.33 -1.16 -1.07
N GLY A 53 -16.40 -0.78 -1.77
CA GLY A 53 -16.94 -1.51 -2.92
C GLY A 53 -16.19 -1.32 -4.24
N GLY A 54 -15.39 -0.27 -4.40
CA GLY A 54 -14.71 0.03 -5.68
C GLY A 54 -13.66 -0.99 -6.07
N ASN A 55 -12.87 -1.45 -5.11
CA ASN A 55 -11.86 -2.47 -5.35
C ASN A 55 -12.49 -3.85 -5.60
N ALA A 56 -13.53 -4.21 -4.84
CA ALA A 56 -14.26 -5.45 -5.05
C ALA A 56 -14.98 -5.48 -6.40
N LEU A 57 -15.62 -4.36 -6.79
CA LEU A 57 -16.27 -4.24 -8.09
C LEU A 57 -15.25 -4.32 -9.23
N ARG A 58 -14.12 -3.62 -9.12
CA ARG A 58 -13.05 -3.66 -10.11
C ARG A 58 -12.47 -5.08 -10.25
N ALA A 59 -12.16 -5.74 -9.13
CA ALA A 59 -11.68 -7.12 -9.14
C ALA A 59 -12.69 -8.06 -9.76
N SER A 60 -13.99 -7.90 -9.44
CA SER A 60 -15.07 -8.71 -10.01
C SER A 60 -15.21 -8.52 -11.51
N VAL A 61 -15.17 -7.28 -12.01
CA VAL A 61 -15.28 -6.98 -13.44
C VAL A 61 -14.08 -7.53 -14.22
N LEU A 62 -12.87 -7.31 -13.71
CA LEU A 62 -11.64 -7.82 -14.33
C LEU A 62 -11.65 -9.35 -14.34
N GLY A 63 -12.04 -9.96 -13.23
CA GLY A 63 -12.12 -11.39 -13.11
C GLY A 63 -13.19 -12.04 -14.00
N ALA A 64 -14.34 -11.43 -14.08
CA ALA A 64 -15.40 -11.91 -14.98
C ALA A 64 -14.95 -11.82 -16.45
N ASN A 65 -14.30 -10.72 -16.84
CA ASN A 65 -13.81 -10.55 -18.20
C ASN A 65 -12.73 -11.58 -18.57
N ASP A 66 -11.76 -11.79 -17.69
CA ASP A 66 -10.68 -12.76 -17.88
C ASP A 66 -11.23 -14.19 -17.93
N GLY A 67 -12.11 -14.54 -16.98
CA GLY A 67 -12.76 -15.85 -16.93
C GLY A 67 -13.61 -16.15 -18.14
N LEU A 68 -14.38 -15.17 -18.65
CA LEU A 68 -15.17 -15.33 -19.85
C LEU A 68 -14.30 -15.52 -21.10
N THR A 69 -13.24 -14.72 -21.24
CA THR A 69 -12.37 -14.76 -22.41
C THR A 69 -11.57 -16.07 -22.46
N SER A 70 -10.96 -16.46 -21.35
CA SER A 70 -10.15 -17.69 -21.25
C SER A 70 -11.02 -18.94 -21.41
N ASN A 71 -12.21 -18.95 -20.80
CA ASN A 71 -13.13 -20.08 -20.94
C ASN A 71 -13.72 -20.17 -22.33
N LEU A 72 -14.03 -19.06 -23.00
CA LEU A 72 -14.46 -19.04 -24.39
C LEU A 72 -13.39 -19.65 -25.30
N ALA A 73 -12.11 -19.23 -25.12
CA ALA A 73 -11.02 -19.79 -25.91
C ALA A 73 -10.87 -21.30 -25.70
N LEU A 74 -10.99 -21.79 -24.46
CA LEU A 74 -10.97 -23.21 -24.12
C LEU A 74 -12.09 -23.96 -24.81
N VAL A 75 -13.34 -23.48 -24.70
CA VAL A 75 -14.53 -24.09 -25.30
C VAL A 75 -14.41 -24.13 -26.82
N MET A 76 -13.97 -23.05 -27.45
CA MET A 76 -13.77 -22.99 -28.90
C MET A 76 -12.64 -23.92 -29.36
N GLY A 77 -11.54 -24.03 -28.62
CA GLY A 77 -10.48 -24.98 -28.93
C GLY A 77 -10.91 -26.43 -28.86
N VAL A 78 -11.64 -26.79 -27.79
CA VAL A 78 -12.20 -28.16 -27.65
C VAL A 78 -13.23 -28.45 -28.72
N ALA A 79 -14.16 -27.52 -29.02
CA ALA A 79 -15.16 -27.69 -30.08
C ALA A 79 -14.53 -27.85 -31.46
N GLY A 80 -13.43 -27.12 -31.74
CA GLY A 80 -12.68 -27.25 -33.00
C GLY A 80 -12.06 -28.63 -33.24
N ALA A 81 -11.76 -29.37 -32.16
CA ALA A 81 -11.25 -30.73 -32.22
C ALA A 81 -12.37 -31.79 -32.53
N SER A 82 -13.60 -31.34 -32.75
CA SER A 82 -14.77 -32.18 -33.09
C SER A 82 -15.17 -33.25 -32.07
N PRO A 83 -15.02 -33.00 -30.73
CA PRO A 83 -15.54 -33.94 -29.74
C PRO A 83 -17.06 -33.85 -29.67
N GLY A 84 -17.68 -34.88 -29.06
CA GLY A 84 -19.11 -34.83 -28.79
C GLY A 84 -19.52 -33.64 -27.90
N HIS A 85 -20.77 -33.21 -28.03
CA HIS A 85 -21.31 -32.04 -27.32
C HIS A 85 -21.10 -32.09 -25.80
N ALA A 86 -21.21 -33.26 -25.19
CA ALA A 86 -20.97 -33.46 -23.76
C ALA A 86 -19.55 -33.11 -23.34
N THR A 87 -18.54 -33.40 -24.15
CA THR A 87 -17.13 -33.08 -23.88
C THR A 87 -16.88 -31.57 -23.89
N VAL A 88 -17.51 -30.84 -24.81
CA VAL A 88 -17.43 -29.39 -24.90
C VAL A 88 -18.04 -28.73 -23.64
N VAL A 89 -19.21 -29.19 -23.23
CA VAL A 89 -19.87 -28.70 -22.01
C VAL A 89 -19.04 -29.00 -20.77
N LEU A 90 -18.51 -30.22 -20.66
CA LEU A 90 -17.67 -30.61 -19.52
C LEU A 90 -16.40 -29.76 -19.45
N ALA A 91 -15.73 -29.51 -20.57
CA ALA A 91 -14.55 -28.66 -20.64
C ALA A 91 -14.87 -27.21 -20.21
N GLY A 92 -16.00 -26.67 -20.68
CA GLY A 92 -16.45 -25.33 -20.29
C GLY A 92 -16.72 -25.20 -18.79
N VAL A 93 -17.43 -26.17 -18.20
CA VAL A 93 -17.71 -26.19 -16.75
C VAL A 93 -16.42 -26.36 -15.95
N ALA A 94 -15.54 -27.27 -16.34
CA ALA A 94 -14.25 -27.48 -15.69
C ALA A 94 -13.37 -26.23 -15.77
N GLY A 95 -13.32 -25.55 -16.93
CA GLY A 95 -12.59 -24.30 -17.11
C GLY A 95 -13.12 -23.17 -16.23
N LEU A 96 -14.44 -23.02 -16.13
CA LEU A 96 -15.05 -22.02 -15.22
C LEU A 96 -14.68 -22.28 -13.75
N LEU A 97 -14.78 -23.53 -13.30
CA LEU A 97 -14.43 -23.90 -11.92
C LEU A 97 -12.95 -23.65 -11.65
N ALA A 98 -12.07 -24.10 -12.55
CA ALA A 98 -10.63 -23.89 -12.41
C ALA A 98 -10.27 -22.41 -12.35
N GLY A 99 -10.85 -21.59 -13.23
CA GLY A 99 -10.67 -20.13 -13.21
C GLY A 99 -11.18 -19.49 -11.93
N ALA A 100 -12.36 -19.86 -11.46
CA ALA A 100 -12.95 -19.32 -10.24
C ALA A 100 -12.10 -19.65 -9.01
N PHE A 101 -11.60 -20.88 -8.86
CA PHE A 101 -10.71 -21.26 -7.76
C PHE A 101 -9.37 -20.56 -7.83
N SER A 102 -8.77 -20.45 -9.02
CA SER A 102 -7.49 -19.76 -9.22
C SER A 102 -7.58 -18.32 -8.79
N MET A 103 -8.60 -17.60 -9.21
CA MET A 103 -8.80 -16.20 -8.84
C MET A 103 -9.13 -16.01 -7.37
N ALA A 104 -9.97 -16.85 -6.79
CA ALA A 104 -10.32 -16.79 -5.38
C ALA A 104 -9.08 -16.99 -4.48
N LEU A 105 -8.23 -17.95 -4.83
CA LEU A 105 -6.96 -18.18 -4.11
C LEU A 105 -5.97 -17.04 -4.30
N GLY A 106 -5.84 -16.51 -5.52
CA GLY A 106 -4.98 -15.36 -5.81
C GLY A 106 -5.38 -14.13 -5.02
N GLU A 107 -6.66 -13.80 -4.99
CA GLU A 107 -7.17 -12.67 -4.22
C GLU A 107 -6.98 -12.88 -2.71
N TRP A 108 -7.28 -14.08 -2.22
CA TRP A 108 -7.07 -14.40 -0.80
C TRP A 108 -5.62 -14.25 -0.37
N ILE A 109 -4.66 -14.76 -1.17
CA ILE A 109 -3.23 -14.61 -0.90
C ILE A 109 -2.84 -13.14 -0.92
N SER A 110 -3.29 -12.38 -1.92
CA SER A 110 -2.99 -10.96 -2.08
C SER A 110 -3.46 -10.14 -0.88
N VAL A 111 -4.71 -10.33 -0.46
CA VAL A 111 -5.29 -9.62 0.70
C VAL A 111 -4.60 -10.02 2.00
N THR A 112 -4.33 -11.32 2.18
CA THR A 112 -3.63 -11.81 3.38
C THR A 112 -2.21 -11.26 3.46
N SER A 113 -1.47 -11.29 2.36
CA SER A 113 -0.10 -10.75 2.30
C SER A 113 -0.06 -9.24 2.56
N SER A 114 -1.01 -8.49 1.99
CA SER A 114 -1.10 -7.04 2.23
C SER A 114 -1.42 -6.73 3.68
N ARG A 115 -2.29 -7.53 4.31
CA ARG A 115 -2.62 -7.38 5.73
C ARG A 115 -1.43 -7.69 6.62
N GLU A 116 -0.71 -8.80 6.36
CA GLU A 116 0.47 -9.18 7.12
C GLU A 116 1.57 -8.12 7.00
N ALA A 117 1.77 -7.56 5.81
CA ALA A 117 2.71 -6.47 5.60
C ALA A 117 2.32 -5.20 6.41
N ALA A 118 1.05 -4.82 6.40
CA ALA A 118 0.57 -3.68 7.18
C ALA A 118 0.71 -3.92 8.69
N GLU A 119 0.41 -5.13 9.18
CA GLU A 119 0.58 -5.50 10.59
C GLU A 119 2.07 -5.45 11.01
N ALA A 120 2.97 -5.87 10.13
CA ALA A 120 4.42 -5.80 10.38
C ALA A 120 4.92 -4.35 10.44
N LEU A 121 4.44 -3.47 9.57
CA LEU A 121 4.78 -2.04 9.58
C LEU A 121 4.28 -1.37 10.87
N ILE A 122 3.02 -1.61 11.27
CA ILE A 122 2.48 -1.07 12.51
C ILE A 122 3.25 -1.59 13.75
N ALA A 123 3.74 -2.84 13.69
CA ALA A 123 4.55 -3.40 14.77
C ALA A 123 5.92 -2.73 14.86
N ALA A 124 6.54 -2.42 13.72
CA ALA A 124 7.80 -1.67 13.66
C ALA A 124 7.61 -0.25 14.21
N GLU A 125 6.59 0.47 13.77
CA GLU A 125 6.23 1.80 14.24
C GLU A 125 6.02 1.86 15.77
N ARG A 126 5.37 0.82 16.31
CA ARG A 126 5.20 0.70 17.77
C ARG A 126 6.54 0.53 18.48
N GLU A 127 7.45 -0.25 17.92
CA GLU A 127 8.78 -0.48 18.49
C GLU A 127 9.62 0.81 18.45
N GLU A 128 9.54 1.58 17.37
CA GLU A 128 10.21 2.86 17.21
C GLU A 128 9.69 3.89 18.21
N LEU A 129 8.36 4.00 18.33
CA LEU A 129 7.71 4.86 19.33
C LEU A 129 8.07 4.49 20.78
N GLU A 130 8.35 3.22 21.08
CA GLU A 130 8.79 2.79 22.41
C GLU A 130 10.26 3.08 22.67
N ARG A 131 11.09 2.95 21.65
CA ARG A 131 12.55 3.10 21.78
C ARG A 131 13.03 4.53 21.62
N MET A 132 12.42 5.29 20.73
CA MET A 132 12.86 6.62 20.31
C MET A 132 11.72 7.63 20.23
N PRO A 133 10.92 7.83 21.30
CA PRO A 133 9.73 8.68 21.25
C PRO A 133 10.02 10.15 20.89
N GLU A 134 11.23 10.63 21.17
CA GLU A 134 11.65 11.99 20.81
C GLU A 134 11.91 12.14 19.32
N ALA A 135 12.46 11.10 18.67
CA ALA A 135 12.68 11.08 17.23
C ALA A 135 11.35 11.02 16.47
N GLU A 136 10.44 10.16 16.93
CA GLU A 136 9.08 10.06 16.37
C GLU A 136 8.30 11.37 16.50
N GLN A 137 8.45 12.08 17.60
CA GLN A 137 7.85 13.41 17.78
C GLN A 137 8.42 14.42 16.78
N GLU A 138 9.73 14.41 16.55
CA GLU A 138 10.37 15.28 15.57
C GLU A 138 9.93 14.96 14.15
N GLU A 139 9.84 13.67 13.80
CA GLU A 139 9.36 13.20 12.50
C GLU A 139 7.93 13.64 12.26
N LEU A 140 7.04 13.42 13.21
CA LEU A 140 5.65 13.87 13.13
C LEU A 140 5.53 15.39 12.95
N ALA A 141 6.37 16.16 13.65
CA ALA A 141 6.42 17.61 13.48
C ALA A 141 6.87 18.01 12.06
N LEU A 142 7.87 17.32 11.51
CA LEU A 142 8.32 17.52 10.12
C LEU A 142 7.24 17.17 9.09
N ILE A 143 6.49 16.11 9.30
CA ILE A 143 5.34 15.74 8.45
C ILE A 143 4.29 16.86 8.44
N TYR A 144 3.97 17.44 9.59
CA TYR A 144 3.01 18.55 9.65
C TYR A 144 3.55 19.85 9.06
N GLN A 145 4.85 20.12 9.19
CA GLN A 145 5.49 21.24 8.48
C GLN A 145 5.40 21.05 6.96
N ALA A 146 5.65 19.84 6.48
CA ALA A 146 5.49 19.50 5.06
C ALA A 146 4.05 19.69 4.56
N LYS A 147 3.06 19.51 5.44
CA LYS A 147 1.64 19.79 5.17
C LYS A 147 1.28 21.27 5.26
N GLY A 148 2.24 22.14 5.61
CA GLY A 148 2.09 23.60 5.60
C GLY A 148 1.83 24.25 6.96
N LEU A 149 2.00 23.52 8.07
CA LEU A 149 1.96 24.13 9.39
C LEU A 149 3.27 24.91 9.66
N PRO A 150 3.19 26.08 10.30
CA PRO A 150 4.37 26.75 10.83
C PRO A 150 5.09 25.85 11.86
N GLU A 151 6.43 25.90 11.91
CA GLU A 151 7.27 25.05 12.75
C GLU A 151 6.81 25.01 14.23
N ALA A 152 6.52 26.17 14.82
CA ALA A 152 6.06 26.24 16.22
C ALA A 152 4.74 25.48 16.45
N GLN A 153 3.79 25.57 15.51
CA GLN A 153 2.50 24.90 15.60
C GLN A 153 2.63 23.39 15.32
N ALA A 154 3.50 23.01 14.41
CA ALA A 154 3.79 21.62 14.11
C ALA A 154 4.39 20.89 15.32
N ASN A 155 5.37 21.53 15.98
CA ASN A 155 6.00 21.01 17.19
C ASN A 155 5.00 20.89 18.35
N GLU A 156 4.14 21.90 18.56
CA GLU A 156 3.11 21.86 19.60
C GLU A 156 2.08 20.74 19.34
N LEU A 157 1.66 20.58 18.10
CA LEU A 157 0.72 19.53 17.71
C LEU A 157 1.34 18.14 17.86
N ALA A 158 2.58 17.94 17.41
CA ALA A 158 3.29 16.69 17.57
C ALA A 158 3.45 16.32 19.05
N ALA A 159 3.88 17.26 19.90
CA ALA A 159 4.00 17.05 21.34
C ALA A 159 2.65 16.69 21.99
N HIS A 160 1.57 17.33 21.55
CA HIS A 160 0.24 17.02 22.03
C HIS A 160 -0.21 15.58 21.65
N ILE A 161 0.01 15.17 20.41
CA ILE A 161 -0.32 13.82 19.93
C ILE A 161 0.51 12.79 20.69
N MET A 162 1.81 13.02 20.87
CA MET A 162 2.74 12.13 21.56
C MET A 162 2.46 11.99 23.05
N SER A 163 1.64 12.87 23.64
CA SER A 163 1.26 12.79 25.06
C SER A 163 0.39 11.56 25.37
N ASP A 164 -0.29 10.99 24.37
CA ASP A 164 -1.06 9.74 24.44
C ASP A 164 -0.52 8.72 23.43
N ARG A 165 0.13 7.69 23.93
CA ARG A 165 0.81 6.68 23.11
C ARG A 165 -0.11 5.93 22.14
N GLU A 166 -1.34 5.64 22.54
CA GLU A 166 -2.29 4.92 21.69
C GLU A 166 -2.76 5.81 20.54
N SER A 167 -2.99 7.08 20.85
CA SER A 167 -3.31 8.10 19.86
C SER A 167 -2.12 8.35 18.92
N ALA A 168 -0.90 8.44 19.46
CA ALA A 168 0.32 8.64 18.68
C ALA A 168 0.52 7.54 17.65
N LEU A 169 0.49 6.27 18.04
CA LEU A 169 0.62 5.14 17.12
C LEU A 169 -0.44 5.17 16.01
N GLY A 170 -1.68 5.52 16.34
CA GLY A 170 -2.76 5.62 15.36
C GLY A 170 -2.60 6.79 14.39
N VAL A 171 -1.93 7.85 14.80
CA VAL A 171 -1.63 9.02 13.94
C VAL A 171 -0.42 8.70 13.08
N LEU A 172 0.69 8.25 13.64
CA LEU A 172 1.91 7.87 12.93
C LEU A 172 1.59 6.84 11.83
N ALA A 173 0.94 5.74 12.18
CA ALA A 173 0.53 4.73 11.21
C ALA A 173 -0.33 5.30 10.07
N ARG A 174 -1.12 6.33 10.30
CA ARG A 174 -1.94 6.97 9.27
C ARG A 174 -1.17 7.97 8.43
N GLU A 175 -0.23 8.68 9.03
CA GLU A 175 0.52 9.72 8.38
C GLU A 175 1.67 9.18 7.53
N GLU A 176 2.26 8.07 7.96
CA GLU A 176 3.40 7.43 7.30
C GLU A 176 3.00 6.28 6.37
N LEU A 177 2.09 5.43 6.83
CA LEU A 177 1.69 4.24 6.07
C LEU A 177 0.50 4.50 5.13
N GLY A 178 -0.16 5.66 5.25
CA GLY A 178 -1.23 6.09 4.35
C GLY A 178 -2.59 5.58 4.75
#